data_05aac0d9716d0adfc20f9ed596fb4fa5
#
_entry.id   05aac0d9716d0adfc20f9ed596fb4fa5
#
_cell.length_a   1.000
_cell.length_b   1.000
_cell.length_c   1.000
_cell.angle_alpha   90.00
_cell.angle_beta   90.00
_cell.angle_gamma   90.00
#
_symmetry.space_group_name_H-M   'P 1'
#
loop_
_entity.id
_entity.type
_entity.pdbx_description
1 polymer ?
#
loop_
_entity_poly.entity_id
_entity_poly.type
_entity_poly.pdbx_seq_one_letter_code
_entity_poly.pdbx_strand_id
1 'polypeptide(L)'
;MVTIKAVFDNDTATNLILDGDGLDGFANGAKLDLLRAWWAFTQGTAAANTGDCKIDFVGASSDVTALFLSGTGHYDGSAGAIKAAATNTTATSSDIKGTTRGTSGFVILEFRKDEAYA
;
A
#
# COMPACT_ATOMS: atom_id res chain seq x y z
N MET A 1 -1.37 -2.25 -15.41
CA MET A 1 -1.75 -2.88 -14.12
C MET A 1 -0.50 -3.26 -13.38
N VAL A 2 -0.43 -2.95 -12.11
CA VAL A 2 0.73 -3.27 -11.26
C VAL A 2 0.24 -4.13 -10.10
N THR A 3 0.85 -5.29 -9.91
CA THR A 3 0.51 -6.19 -8.80
C THR A 3 1.72 -6.36 -7.89
N ILE A 4 1.52 -6.12 -6.60
CA ILE A 4 2.56 -6.25 -5.58
C ILE A 4 2.09 -7.27 -4.54
N LYS A 5 3.00 -8.16 -4.17
CA LYS A 5 2.81 -9.05 -3.02
C LYS A 5 3.87 -8.72 -1.97
N ALA A 6 3.43 -8.42 -0.75
CA ALA A 6 4.31 -8.21 0.40
C ALA A 6 4.03 -9.28 1.45
N VAL A 7 5.09 -9.88 1.99
CA VAL A 7 5.02 -10.92 3.02
C VAL A 7 5.71 -10.43 4.27
N PHE A 8 5.08 -10.65 5.42
CA PHE A 8 5.60 -10.23 6.72
C PHE A 8 5.73 -11.44 7.65
N ASP A 9 6.75 -11.42 8.49
CA ASP A 9 7.00 -12.45 9.48
C ASP A 9 7.31 -11.79 10.82
N ASN A 10 6.31 -11.73 11.70
CA ASN A 10 6.39 -11.12 13.02
C ASN A 10 6.96 -9.69 12.95
N ASP A 11 6.51 -8.93 11.99
CA ASP A 11 7.08 -7.64 11.62
C ASP A 11 6.44 -6.48 12.39
N THR A 12 7.26 -5.54 12.82
CA THR A 12 6.83 -4.27 13.41
C THR A 12 7.70 -3.18 12.79
N ALA A 13 7.24 -2.63 11.67
CA ALA A 13 8.03 -1.66 10.92
C ALA A 13 7.15 -0.88 9.96
N THR A 14 7.68 0.25 9.49
CA THR A 14 7.15 0.98 8.33
C THR A 14 8.14 0.81 7.19
N ASN A 15 7.68 0.22 6.10
CA ASN A 15 8.52 -0.08 4.94
C ASN A 15 7.90 0.46 3.67
N LEU A 16 8.76 0.89 2.74
CA LEU A 16 8.36 1.15 1.37
C LEU A 16 8.14 -0.20 0.68
N ILE A 17 6.89 -0.54 0.37
CA ILE A 17 6.57 -1.81 -0.29
C ILE A 17 6.52 -1.69 -1.80
N LEU A 18 6.40 -0.49 -2.34
CA LEU A 18 6.48 -0.19 -3.76
C LEU A 18 7.14 1.16 -3.97
N ASP A 19 8.24 1.15 -4.72
CA ASP A 19 8.92 2.35 -5.21
C ASP A 19 8.38 2.67 -6.59
N GLY A 20 7.41 3.57 -6.66
CA GLY A 20 6.66 3.84 -7.87
C GLY A 20 7.46 4.52 -8.98
N ASP A 21 8.55 5.21 -8.64
CA ASP A 21 9.39 5.87 -9.65
C ASP A 21 10.23 4.88 -10.47
N GLY A 22 10.34 3.64 -10.01
CA GLY A 22 10.95 2.56 -10.77
C GLY A 22 10.04 1.93 -11.81
N LEU A 23 8.77 2.30 -11.87
CA LEU A 23 7.82 1.75 -12.83
C LEU A 23 7.93 2.46 -14.18
N ASP A 24 7.72 1.71 -15.26
CA ASP A 24 7.78 2.25 -16.61
C ASP A 24 6.77 3.39 -16.81
N GLY A 25 7.25 4.47 -17.42
CA GLY A 25 6.41 5.63 -17.74
C GLY A 25 6.25 6.62 -16.60
N PHE A 26 6.91 6.42 -15.46
CA PHE A 26 6.79 7.33 -14.33
C PHE A 26 7.26 8.75 -14.68
N ALA A 27 6.50 9.74 -14.22
CA ALA A 27 6.91 11.14 -14.16
C ALA A 27 6.49 11.68 -12.80
N ASN A 28 7.19 12.68 -12.29
CA ASN A 28 6.84 13.28 -11.00
C ASN A 28 5.37 13.70 -11.00
N GLY A 29 4.64 13.30 -9.98
CA GLY A 29 3.20 13.54 -9.88
C GLY A 29 2.32 12.40 -10.40
N ALA A 30 2.88 11.42 -11.13
CA ALA A 30 2.15 10.23 -11.53
C ALA A 30 1.72 9.43 -10.29
N LYS A 31 0.55 8.80 -10.34
CA LYS A 31 -0.04 8.11 -9.19
C LYS A 31 -0.54 6.72 -9.56
N LEU A 32 -0.66 5.90 -8.55
CA LEU A 32 -1.27 4.57 -8.65
C LEU A 32 -2.59 4.58 -7.91
N ASP A 33 -3.65 4.14 -8.58
CA ASP A 33 -4.96 3.95 -7.97
C ASP A 33 -5.08 2.50 -7.51
N LEU A 34 -5.50 2.28 -6.27
CA LEU A 34 -5.68 0.92 -5.73
C LEU A 34 -7.02 0.37 -6.22
N LEU A 35 -6.98 -0.73 -6.96
CA LEU A 35 -8.16 -1.36 -7.52
C LEU A 35 -8.67 -2.50 -6.66
N ARG A 36 -7.78 -3.38 -6.21
CA ARG A 36 -8.12 -4.59 -5.47
C ARG A 36 -7.04 -4.92 -4.47
N ALA A 37 -7.42 -5.61 -3.41
CA ALA A 37 -6.51 -6.08 -2.39
C ALA A 37 -6.97 -7.42 -1.82
N TRP A 38 -6.03 -8.27 -1.48
CA TRP A 38 -6.26 -9.52 -0.76
C TRP A 38 -5.25 -9.59 0.38
N TRP A 39 -5.69 -10.02 1.56
CA TRP A 39 -4.78 -10.11 2.69
C TRP A 39 -5.18 -11.22 3.64
N ALA A 40 -4.18 -11.71 4.36
CA ALA A 40 -4.35 -12.60 5.50
C ALA A 40 -3.25 -12.29 6.50
N PHE A 41 -3.63 -11.81 7.67
CA PHE A 41 -2.71 -11.44 8.72
C PHE A 41 -3.05 -12.13 10.02
N THR A 42 -2.01 -12.51 10.77
CA THR A 42 -2.13 -13.00 12.13
C THR A 42 -1.28 -12.15 13.05
N GLN A 43 -1.66 -12.15 14.33
CA GLN A 43 -0.91 -11.47 15.37
C GLN A 43 0.45 -12.17 15.56
N GLY A 44 1.50 -11.36 15.74
CA GLY A 44 2.82 -11.89 16.09
C GLY A 44 2.89 -12.36 17.54
N THR A 45 4.08 -12.79 17.94
CA THR A 45 4.27 -13.47 19.24
C THR A 45 4.43 -12.53 20.43
N ALA A 46 4.77 -11.25 20.24
CA ALA A 46 4.93 -10.31 21.33
C ALA A 46 3.58 -9.86 21.88
N ALA A 47 3.49 -9.65 23.20
CA ALA A 47 2.23 -9.33 23.88
C ALA A 47 1.60 -8.00 23.40
N ALA A 48 2.40 -7.05 22.96
CA ALA A 48 1.91 -5.75 22.47
C ALA A 48 1.48 -5.78 20.97
N ASN A 49 1.60 -6.92 20.31
CA ASN A 49 1.31 -7.03 18.88
C ASN A 49 -0.19 -7.02 18.63
N THR A 50 -0.63 -6.28 17.64
CA THR A 50 -2.02 -6.19 17.23
C THR A 50 -2.33 -6.93 15.93
N GLY A 51 -1.28 -7.30 15.17
CA GLY A 51 -1.43 -8.10 13.95
C GLY A 51 -2.07 -7.35 12.80
N ASP A 52 -1.95 -6.02 12.77
CA ASP A 52 -2.53 -5.22 11.69
C ASP A 52 -1.46 -4.64 10.75
N CYS A 53 -1.93 -4.21 9.58
CA CYS A 53 -1.10 -3.56 8.56
C CYS A 53 -1.84 -2.36 7.98
N LYS A 54 -1.20 -1.22 7.99
CA LYS A 54 -1.73 0.00 7.37
C LYS A 54 -1.03 0.20 6.03
N ILE A 55 -1.80 0.37 4.97
CA ILE A 55 -1.29 0.67 3.63
C ILE A 55 -1.52 2.15 3.35
N ASP A 56 -0.45 2.86 3.06
CA ASP A 56 -0.48 4.31 2.83
C ASP A 56 0.01 4.66 1.43
N PHE A 57 -0.65 5.64 0.83
CA PHE A 57 -0.06 6.43 -0.25
C PHE A 57 0.88 7.46 0.36
N VAL A 58 2.08 7.60 -0.18
CA VAL A 58 3.03 8.61 0.28
C VAL A 58 2.55 10.00 -0.14
N GLY A 59 2.37 10.88 0.82
CA GLY A 59 1.95 12.26 0.61
C GLY A 59 3.11 13.23 0.51
N ALA A 60 2.82 14.47 0.11
CA ALA A 60 3.82 15.53 0.01
C ALA A 60 4.36 15.95 1.38
N SER A 61 3.50 16.04 2.38
CA SER A 61 3.86 16.42 3.76
C SER A 61 3.39 15.38 4.79
N SER A 62 2.33 14.64 4.48
CA SER A 62 1.85 13.53 5.31
C SER A 62 1.26 12.46 4.42
N ASP A 63 1.40 11.20 4.85
CA ASP A 63 0.88 10.06 4.09
C ASP A 63 -0.63 9.96 4.24
N VAL A 64 -1.27 9.35 3.24
CA VAL A 64 -2.72 9.13 3.22
C VAL A 64 -2.99 7.63 3.30
N THR A 65 -3.74 7.21 4.32
CA THR A 65 -4.09 5.81 4.49
C THR A 65 -5.07 5.36 3.41
N ALA A 66 -4.68 4.33 2.65
CA ALA A 66 -5.54 3.69 1.68
C ALA A 66 -6.39 2.60 2.32
N LEU A 67 -5.75 1.71 3.09
CA LEU A 67 -6.38 0.58 3.75
C LEU A 67 -5.78 0.35 5.13
N PHE A 68 -6.63 -0.04 6.08
CA PHE A 68 -6.20 -0.51 7.38
C PHE A 68 -6.67 -1.96 7.52
N LEU A 69 -5.73 -2.90 7.56
CA LEU A 69 -6.02 -4.31 7.35
C LEU A 69 -5.75 -5.12 8.62
N SER A 70 -6.66 -6.04 8.92
CA SER A 70 -6.49 -7.04 9.96
C SER A 70 -7.17 -8.34 9.55
N GLY A 71 -6.76 -9.46 10.14
CA GLY A 71 -7.36 -10.76 9.83
C GLY A 71 -7.21 -11.13 8.36
N THR A 72 -8.26 -11.71 7.81
CA THR A 72 -8.31 -12.16 6.42
C THR A 72 -9.44 -11.45 5.70
N GLY A 73 -9.17 -10.96 4.50
CA GLY A 73 -10.20 -10.28 3.73
C GLY A 73 -9.75 -9.95 2.31
N HIS A 74 -10.63 -9.24 1.62
CA HIS A 74 -10.33 -8.73 0.29
C HIS A 74 -11.18 -7.49 -0.01
N TYR A 75 -10.65 -6.63 -0.88
CA TYR A 75 -11.38 -5.54 -1.50
C TYR A 75 -11.44 -5.82 -3.00
N ASP A 76 -12.65 -5.99 -3.53
CA ASP A 76 -12.86 -6.41 -4.93
C ASP A 76 -13.02 -5.25 -5.90
N GLY A 77 -12.96 -4.01 -5.42
CA GLY A 77 -13.11 -2.83 -6.26
C GLY A 77 -14.56 -2.40 -6.48
N SER A 78 -15.54 -3.02 -5.81
CA SER A 78 -16.96 -2.72 -6.03
C SER A 78 -17.34 -1.28 -5.66
N ALA A 79 -16.61 -0.67 -4.73
CA ALA A 79 -16.81 0.75 -4.36
C ALA A 79 -15.96 1.72 -5.20
N GLY A 80 -15.26 1.22 -6.22
CA GLY A 80 -14.37 2.01 -7.08
C GLY A 80 -12.92 2.00 -6.63
N ALA A 81 -12.06 2.60 -7.43
CA ALA A 81 -10.63 2.69 -7.12
C ALA A 81 -10.39 3.63 -5.94
N ILE A 82 -9.44 3.26 -5.08
CA ILE A 82 -8.98 4.13 -3.99
C ILE A 82 -7.88 5.02 -4.52
N LYS A 83 -8.12 6.32 -4.52
CA LYS A 83 -7.25 7.31 -5.14
C LYS A 83 -6.13 7.76 -4.22
N ALA A 84 -4.95 7.93 -4.81
CA ALA A 84 -3.81 8.52 -4.12
C ALA A 84 -4.02 9.99 -3.78
N ALA A 85 -3.19 10.51 -2.85
CA ALA A 85 -3.23 11.91 -2.47
C ALA A 85 -2.87 12.82 -3.66
N ALA A 86 -3.80 13.69 -4.05
CA ALA A 86 -3.63 14.56 -5.22
C ALA A 86 -2.51 15.59 -5.07
N THR A 87 -2.13 15.91 -3.83
CA THR A 87 -1.14 16.97 -3.55
C THR A 87 0.30 16.53 -3.73
N ASN A 88 0.59 15.25 -3.84
CA ASN A 88 1.96 14.78 -4.02
C ASN A 88 2.34 14.83 -5.51
N THR A 89 3.19 15.78 -5.88
CA THR A 89 3.67 15.97 -7.26
C THR A 89 5.17 15.72 -7.38
N THR A 90 5.77 15.04 -6.41
CA THR A 90 7.21 14.77 -6.35
C THR A 90 7.55 13.38 -6.90
N ALA A 91 8.82 12.99 -6.81
CA ALA A 91 9.30 11.68 -7.20
C ALA A 91 8.69 10.54 -6.36
N THR A 92 8.07 10.84 -5.20
CA THR A 92 7.44 9.84 -4.33
C THR A 92 5.94 9.71 -4.55
N SER A 93 5.38 10.35 -5.57
CA SER A 93 3.93 10.42 -5.79
C SER A 93 3.26 9.05 -6.03
N SER A 94 4.02 8.05 -6.45
CA SER A 94 3.53 6.67 -6.66
C SER A 94 4.05 5.67 -5.61
N ASP A 95 4.71 6.14 -4.57
CA ASP A 95 5.25 5.25 -3.53
C ASP A 95 4.13 4.76 -2.60
N ILE A 96 4.25 3.50 -2.21
CA ILE A 96 3.30 2.84 -1.31
C ILE A 96 4.05 2.32 -0.10
N LYS A 97 3.58 2.67 1.10
CA LYS A 97 4.15 2.20 2.36
C LYS A 97 3.23 1.22 3.05
N GLY A 98 3.83 0.28 3.75
CA GLY A 98 3.13 -0.61 4.67
C GLY A 98 3.68 -0.43 6.08
N THR A 99 2.80 -0.21 7.06
CA THR A 99 3.14 -0.14 8.48
C THR A 99 2.52 -1.32 9.19
N THR A 100 3.35 -2.16 9.80
CA THR A 100 2.92 -3.37 10.50
C THR A 100 3.14 -3.22 12.00
N ARG A 101 2.30 -3.91 12.79
CA ARG A 101 2.40 -3.94 14.25
C ARG A 101 2.33 -5.40 14.73
N GLY A 102 3.51 -6.05 14.73
CA GLY A 102 3.62 -7.44 15.15
C GLY A 102 2.80 -8.38 14.28
N THR A 103 2.98 -8.27 12.97
CA THR A 103 2.13 -8.89 11.96
C THR A 103 2.87 -9.99 11.23
N SER A 104 2.20 -11.12 11.05
CA SER A 104 2.64 -12.18 10.14
C SER A 104 1.55 -12.42 9.10
N GLY A 105 1.97 -12.64 7.85
CA GLY A 105 1.05 -12.89 6.77
C GLY A 105 1.43 -12.19 5.48
N PHE A 106 0.44 -11.86 4.68
CA PHE A 106 0.70 -11.25 3.38
C PHE A 106 -0.40 -10.26 2.98
N VAL A 107 -0.04 -9.38 2.04
CA VAL A 107 -1.00 -8.58 1.29
C VAL A 107 -0.64 -8.64 -0.18
N ILE A 108 -1.65 -8.72 -1.02
CA ILE A 108 -1.53 -8.57 -2.48
C ILE A 108 -2.33 -7.33 -2.86
N LEU A 109 -1.68 -6.40 -3.54
CA LEU A 109 -2.29 -5.14 -3.97
C LEU A 109 -2.24 -5.04 -5.49
N GLU A 110 -3.34 -4.63 -6.10
CA GLU A 110 -3.44 -4.42 -7.54
C GLU A 110 -3.76 -2.96 -7.81
N PHE A 111 -2.87 -2.30 -8.56
CA PHE A 111 -2.96 -0.88 -8.87
C PHE A 111 -3.13 -0.66 -10.37
N ARG A 112 -3.73 0.47 -10.71
CA ARG A 112 -3.77 1.02 -12.06
C ARG A 112 -2.91 2.28 -12.10
N LYS A 113 -2.02 2.38 -13.08
CA LYS A 113 -1.29 3.61 -13.37
C LYS A 113 -2.29 4.67 -13.83
N ASP A 114 -2.15 5.89 -13.32
CA ASP A 114 -3.00 7.00 -13.77
C ASP A 114 -2.49 7.56 -15.12
N GLU A 115 -3.18 8.58 -15.63
CA GLU A 115 -2.87 9.17 -16.93
C GLU A 115 -1.53 9.91 -16.99
N ALA A 116 -0.93 10.23 -15.84
CA ALA A 116 0.38 10.88 -15.78
C ALA A 116 1.54 9.90 -16.02
N TYR A 117 1.29 8.61 -15.99
CA TYR A 117 2.25 7.63 -16.50
C TYR A 117 2.24 7.66 -18.02
N ALA A 118 3.41 7.73 -18.62
CA ALA A 118 3.53 7.80 -20.08
C ALA A 118 3.49 6.42 -20.75
#